data_efeaf99cf9b7e86f8452ffb54713b75e
#
_entry.id   efeaf99cf9b7e86f8452ffb54713b75e
#
_cell.length_a   1.000
_cell.length_b   1.000
_cell.length_c   1.000
_cell.angle_alpha   90.00
_cell.angle_beta   90.00
_cell.angle_gamma   90.00
#
_symmetry.space_group_name_H-M   'P 1'
#
loop_
_entity.id
_entity.type
_entity.pdbx_description
1 polymer ?
#
loop_
_entity_poly.entity_id
_entity_poly.type
_entity_poly.pdbx_seq_one_letter_code
_entity_poly.pdbx_strand_id
1 'polypeptide(L)'
;MAVVYSDVFSEYEIKETSIKFTGGEKFEKIGCVGSIEESLENVTVTKKCEGVVVKSVTRGTGNGELKMSLHMRYDLYIDAFGMKDEGLKDGVIGYGRNSRHKNFCMVAKVKDEDGNIKYIAYPNLTISSGVENKIENGAEEVAEIELTIAVQPDENGFGKYEALDKLLDQEIKTQWMTAFTPALVKKAQ
;
A
#
# COMPACT_ATOMS: atom_id res chain seq x y z
N MET A 1 10.14 -26.02 -13.29
CA MET A 1 11.42 -25.31 -13.39
C MET A 1 11.56 -24.39 -12.20
N ALA A 2 12.76 -24.23 -11.65
CA ALA A 2 12.99 -23.23 -10.61
C ALA A 2 12.93 -21.82 -11.25
N VAL A 3 12.24 -20.88 -10.61
CA VAL A 3 12.20 -19.49 -11.02
C VAL A 3 13.55 -18.85 -10.68
N VAL A 4 14.17 -18.15 -11.64
CA VAL A 4 15.46 -17.49 -11.46
C VAL A 4 15.21 -15.98 -11.27
N TYR A 5 15.67 -15.45 -10.14
CA TYR A 5 15.58 -14.02 -9.78
C TYR A 5 16.96 -13.35 -9.97
N SER A 6 17.41 -13.24 -11.21
CA SER A 6 18.76 -12.74 -11.53
C SER A 6 18.78 -11.29 -12.01
N ASP A 7 17.61 -10.67 -12.22
CA ASP A 7 17.58 -9.35 -12.79
C ASP A 7 17.61 -8.26 -11.70
N VAL A 8 18.27 -7.18 -12.01
CA VAL A 8 18.20 -5.93 -11.25
C VAL A 8 16.91 -5.23 -11.62
N PHE A 9 16.17 -4.76 -10.64
CA PHE A 9 14.97 -3.95 -10.82
C PHE A 9 15.08 -2.72 -9.91
N SER A 10 15.01 -1.54 -10.50
CA SER A 10 14.97 -0.27 -9.76
C SER A 10 13.64 0.41 -10.05
N GLU A 11 12.88 0.73 -9.01
CA GLU A 11 11.59 1.43 -9.17
C GLU A 11 11.84 2.82 -9.74
N TYR A 12 11.32 3.07 -10.95
CA TYR A 12 11.50 4.34 -11.65
C TYR A 12 10.19 5.11 -11.82
N GLU A 13 9.10 4.41 -12.11
CA GLU A 13 7.81 5.05 -12.43
C GLU A 13 6.63 4.27 -11.84
N ILE A 14 5.70 4.99 -11.19
CA ILE A 14 4.42 4.44 -10.76
C ILE A 14 3.43 4.56 -11.91
N LYS A 15 2.99 3.43 -12.47
CA LYS A 15 2.07 3.39 -13.61
C LYS A 15 0.61 3.43 -13.21
N GLU A 16 0.28 2.71 -12.16
CA GLU A 16 -1.09 2.55 -11.71
C GLU A 16 -1.13 2.18 -10.25
N THR A 17 -2.05 2.77 -9.51
CA THR A 17 -2.32 2.44 -8.12
C THR A 17 -3.82 2.39 -7.91
N SER A 18 -4.30 1.30 -7.35
CA SER A 18 -5.72 1.08 -7.06
C SER A 18 -5.89 0.58 -5.63
N ILE A 19 -7.00 0.94 -5.02
CA ILE A 19 -7.37 0.50 -3.68
C ILE A 19 -8.73 -0.19 -3.67
N LYS A 20 -8.91 -1.06 -2.69
CA LYS A 20 -10.21 -1.68 -2.38
C LYS A 20 -10.42 -1.64 -0.88
N PHE A 21 -11.44 -0.93 -0.42
CA PHE A 21 -11.81 -0.93 1.00
C PHE A 21 -12.24 -2.31 1.47
N THR A 22 -12.00 -2.60 2.74
CA THR A 22 -12.49 -3.83 3.38
C THR A 22 -14.02 -3.91 3.28
N GLY A 23 -14.52 -5.01 2.71
CA GLY A 23 -15.95 -5.17 2.40
C GLY A 23 -16.39 -4.54 1.07
N GLY A 24 -15.49 -3.86 0.35
CA GLY A 24 -15.76 -3.36 -1.00
C GLY A 24 -15.68 -4.46 -2.07
N GLU A 25 -16.39 -4.25 -3.19
CA GLU A 25 -16.49 -5.25 -4.25
C GLU A 25 -15.35 -5.18 -5.25
N LYS A 26 -14.83 -4.00 -5.54
CA LYS A 26 -13.85 -3.77 -6.63
C LYS A 26 -12.69 -2.88 -6.23
N PHE A 27 -11.59 -3.01 -6.95
CA PHE A 27 -10.49 -2.05 -6.91
C PHE A 27 -10.84 -0.80 -7.70
N GLU A 28 -10.48 0.35 -7.16
CA GLU A 28 -10.69 1.66 -7.79
C GLU A 28 -9.38 2.43 -7.81
N LYS A 29 -9.10 3.13 -8.92
CA LYS A 29 -7.93 4.02 -9.02
C LYS A 29 -7.99 5.07 -7.93
N ILE A 30 -6.90 5.17 -7.15
CA ILE A 30 -6.83 6.12 -6.02
C ILE A 30 -6.73 7.58 -6.48
N GLY A 31 -6.14 7.82 -7.64
CA GLY A 31 -5.88 9.14 -8.21
C GLY A 31 -4.54 9.17 -8.94
N CYS A 32 -3.88 10.32 -8.92
CA CYS A 32 -2.52 10.48 -9.44
C CYS A 32 -1.53 10.41 -8.28
N VAL A 33 -0.67 9.41 -8.28
CA VAL A 33 0.33 9.18 -7.22
C VAL A 33 1.66 9.77 -7.67
N GLY A 34 2.22 10.68 -6.87
CA GLY A 34 3.52 11.27 -7.09
C GLY A 34 4.64 10.42 -6.51
N SER A 35 4.49 9.93 -5.27
CA SER A 35 5.50 9.07 -4.64
C SER A 35 4.90 8.03 -3.70
N ILE A 36 5.64 6.95 -3.51
CA ILE A 36 5.40 5.92 -2.49
C ILE A 36 6.75 5.62 -1.85
N GLU A 37 6.86 5.89 -0.55
CA GLU A 37 8.02 5.50 0.25
C GLU A 37 7.60 4.36 1.19
N GLU A 38 8.40 3.30 1.26
CA GLU A 38 8.10 2.11 2.06
C GLU A 38 9.13 1.90 3.16
N SER A 39 8.67 1.61 4.37
CA SER A 39 9.48 1.18 5.49
C SER A 39 8.83 0.01 6.21
N LEU A 40 9.29 -1.21 5.94
CA LEU A 40 8.81 -2.41 6.62
C LEU A 40 9.64 -2.72 7.86
N GLU A 41 8.96 -3.11 8.92
CA GLU A 41 9.58 -3.37 10.23
C GLU A 41 10.26 -4.73 10.29
N ASN A 42 11.31 -4.79 11.08
CA ASN A 42 11.96 -6.03 11.45
C ASN A 42 12.23 -6.11 12.97
N VAL A 43 12.41 -7.32 13.46
CA VAL A 43 12.83 -7.61 14.81
C VAL A 43 14.10 -8.44 14.81
N THR A 44 15.08 -8.03 15.60
CA THR A 44 16.34 -8.75 15.77
C THR A 44 16.40 -9.36 17.19
N VAL A 45 16.52 -10.68 17.24
CA VAL A 45 16.71 -11.43 18.49
C VAL A 45 18.16 -11.86 18.59
N THR A 46 18.81 -11.52 19.71
CA THR A 46 20.20 -11.85 19.97
C THR A 46 20.33 -12.83 21.14
N LYS A 47 21.19 -13.84 20.99
CA LYS A 47 21.65 -14.70 22.08
C LYS A 47 23.01 -14.21 22.56
N LYS A 48 23.14 -13.99 23.86
CA LYS A 48 24.42 -13.62 24.51
C LYS A 48 24.91 -14.77 25.39
N CYS A 49 26.23 -14.94 25.43
CA CYS A 49 26.93 -15.82 26.36
C CYS A 49 28.03 -15.00 27.01
N GLU A 50 28.03 -14.94 28.37
CA GLU A 50 28.99 -14.15 29.15
C GLU A 50 29.12 -12.68 28.71
N GLY A 51 27.97 -12.07 28.32
CA GLY A 51 27.91 -10.69 27.84
C GLY A 51 28.24 -10.50 26.33
N VAL A 52 28.75 -11.52 25.67
CA VAL A 52 29.08 -11.49 24.23
C VAL A 52 27.94 -12.02 23.40
N VAL A 53 27.62 -11.32 22.29
CA VAL A 53 26.61 -11.79 21.32
C VAL A 53 27.17 -12.99 20.55
N VAL A 54 26.57 -14.16 20.73
CA VAL A 54 26.97 -15.40 20.06
C VAL A 54 26.07 -15.79 18.89
N LYS A 55 24.86 -15.19 18.81
CA LYS A 55 23.93 -15.39 17.71
C LYS A 55 22.98 -14.19 17.58
N SER A 56 22.71 -13.79 16.36
CA SER A 56 21.70 -12.79 16.04
C SER A 56 20.85 -13.30 14.87
N VAL A 57 19.52 -13.12 14.98
CA VAL A 57 18.55 -13.48 13.93
C VAL A 57 17.61 -12.31 13.73
N THR A 58 17.55 -11.76 12.51
CA THR A 58 16.63 -10.70 12.14
C THR A 58 15.54 -11.29 11.26
N ARG A 59 14.29 -10.91 11.53
CA ARG A 59 13.10 -11.34 10.77
C ARG A 59 12.15 -10.17 10.58
N GLY A 60 11.43 -10.12 9.45
CA GLY A 60 10.34 -9.17 9.24
C GLY A 60 9.17 -9.45 10.19
N THR A 61 8.43 -8.41 10.54
CA THR A 61 7.20 -8.52 11.35
C THR A 61 5.94 -8.56 10.48
N GLY A 62 6.03 -8.15 9.22
CA GLY A 62 4.89 -7.92 8.34
C GLY A 62 4.23 -6.55 8.55
N ASN A 63 4.59 -5.82 9.61
CA ASN A 63 4.16 -4.45 9.83
C ASN A 63 5.08 -3.46 9.12
N GLY A 64 4.62 -2.21 9.01
CA GLY A 64 5.41 -1.13 8.46
C GLY A 64 4.62 0.14 8.25
N GLU A 65 5.21 1.04 7.49
CA GLU A 65 4.65 2.32 7.14
C GLU A 65 4.87 2.62 5.66
N LEU A 66 3.89 3.21 5.01
CA LEU A 66 4.03 3.84 3.70
C LEU A 66 3.80 5.34 3.85
N LYS A 67 4.62 6.12 3.17
CA LYS A 67 4.35 7.54 2.94
C LYS A 67 4.02 7.73 1.48
N MET A 68 2.91 8.39 1.21
CA MET A 68 2.45 8.62 -0.15
C MET A 68 2.14 10.10 -0.36
N SER A 69 2.57 10.65 -1.50
CA SER A 69 2.10 11.93 -1.99
C SER A 69 1.25 11.71 -3.24
N LEU A 70 0.08 12.32 -3.29
CA LEU A 70 -0.87 12.08 -4.39
C LEU A 70 -1.96 13.15 -4.51
N HIS A 71 -2.56 13.23 -5.70
CA HIS A 71 -3.88 13.85 -5.90
C HIS A 71 -4.95 12.76 -5.83
N MET A 72 -5.58 12.63 -4.67
CA MET A 72 -6.56 11.56 -4.39
C MET A 72 -7.93 11.92 -4.95
N ARG A 73 -8.66 10.93 -5.47
CA ARG A 73 -10.07 11.08 -5.82
C ARG A 73 -10.88 11.43 -4.56
N TYR A 74 -11.75 12.44 -4.67
CA TYR A 74 -12.46 13.02 -3.54
C TYR A 74 -13.41 12.04 -2.85
N ASP A 75 -14.07 11.17 -3.60
CA ASP A 75 -14.96 10.12 -3.07
C ASP A 75 -14.19 9.09 -2.22
N LEU A 76 -13.02 8.65 -2.71
CA LEU A 76 -12.15 7.73 -1.97
C LEU A 76 -11.53 8.39 -0.74
N TYR A 77 -11.17 9.67 -0.84
CA TYR A 77 -10.69 10.47 0.28
C TYR A 77 -11.72 10.52 1.42
N ILE A 78 -12.97 10.87 1.09
CA ILE A 78 -14.08 10.92 2.05
C ILE A 78 -14.25 9.55 2.73
N ASP A 79 -14.23 8.47 1.95
CA ASP A 79 -14.43 7.13 2.45
C ASP A 79 -13.24 6.63 3.28
N ALA A 80 -12.01 6.92 2.85
CA ALA A 80 -10.80 6.51 3.56
C ALA A 80 -10.72 7.12 4.98
N PHE A 81 -11.07 8.41 5.10
CA PHE A 81 -11.08 9.13 6.38
C PHE A 81 -12.40 8.99 7.17
N GLY A 82 -13.40 8.31 6.63
CA GLY A 82 -14.68 8.12 7.30
C GLY A 82 -15.42 9.43 7.60
N MET A 83 -15.48 10.32 6.58
CA MET A 83 -16.00 11.69 6.75
C MET A 83 -17.51 11.84 6.56
N LYS A 84 -18.22 10.76 6.21
CA LYS A 84 -19.68 10.74 6.08
C LYS A 84 -20.30 10.61 7.45
N ASP A 85 -21.26 11.48 7.79
CA ASP A 85 -22.01 11.45 9.04
C ASP A 85 -23.49 11.70 8.74
N GLU A 86 -24.37 10.85 9.26
CA GLU A 86 -25.83 10.92 9.05
C GLU A 86 -26.47 12.18 9.66
N GLY A 87 -25.78 12.84 10.60
CA GLY A 87 -26.22 14.09 11.19
C GLY A 87 -25.99 15.34 10.34
N LEU A 88 -25.28 15.17 9.20
CA LEU A 88 -24.98 16.28 8.28
C LEU A 88 -25.95 16.29 7.09
N LYS A 89 -26.14 17.46 6.51
CA LYS A 89 -26.94 17.61 5.27
C LYS A 89 -26.23 16.96 4.09
N ASP A 90 -27.01 16.53 3.09
CA ASP A 90 -26.50 15.97 1.86
C ASP A 90 -25.43 16.86 1.22
N GLY A 91 -24.33 16.24 0.82
CA GLY A 91 -23.18 16.94 0.22
C GLY A 91 -22.22 17.60 1.22
N VAL A 92 -22.53 17.60 2.51
CA VAL A 92 -21.64 18.07 3.57
C VAL A 92 -20.89 16.88 4.19
N ILE A 93 -19.59 17.03 4.33
CA ILE A 93 -18.73 16.06 5.01
C ILE A 93 -18.10 16.69 6.25
N GLY A 94 -17.76 15.88 7.23
CA GLY A 94 -17.12 16.33 8.46
C GLY A 94 -16.03 15.38 8.90
N TYR A 95 -14.93 15.94 9.39
CA TYR A 95 -13.89 15.15 10.05
C TYR A 95 -13.84 15.48 11.52
N GLY A 96 -14.03 14.46 12.36
CA GLY A 96 -14.12 14.67 13.79
C GLY A 96 -14.02 13.37 14.60
N ARG A 97 -14.45 13.45 15.84
CA ARG A 97 -14.37 12.35 16.83
C ARG A 97 -14.94 11.02 16.32
N ASN A 98 -15.98 11.06 15.50
CA ASN A 98 -16.67 9.88 15.00
C ASN A 98 -16.11 9.38 13.67
N SER A 99 -15.21 10.12 13.04
CA SER A 99 -14.56 9.71 11.79
C SER A 99 -13.66 8.51 12.06
N ARG A 100 -13.90 7.41 11.35
CA ARG A 100 -13.13 6.18 11.45
C ARG A 100 -12.49 5.89 10.13
N HIS A 101 -11.15 5.86 10.10
CA HIS A 101 -10.41 5.51 8.90
C HIS A 101 -10.72 4.06 8.51
N LYS A 102 -11.01 3.85 7.25
CA LYS A 102 -11.31 2.52 6.71
C LYS A 102 -10.04 1.77 6.34
N ASN A 103 -10.02 0.49 6.63
CA ASN A 103 -8.97 -0.41 6.14
C ASN A 103 -9.18 -0.67 4.65
N PHE A 104 -8.08 -0.84 3.93
CA PHE A 104 -8.09 -1.13 2.50
C PHE A 104 -6.90 -1.98 2.07
N CYS A 105 -7.06 -2.67 0.96
CA CYS A 105 -6.00 -3.28 0.20
C CYS A 105 -5.55 -2.32 -0.90
N MET A 106 -4.26 -2.19 -1.13
CA MET A 106 -3.70 -1.41 -2.23
C MET A 106 -2.89 -2.29 -3.16
N VAL A 107 -3.05 -2.08 -4.45
CA VAL A 107 -2.24 -2.68 -5.50
C VAL A 107 -1.60 -1.60 -6.33
N ALA A 108 -0.35 -1.82 -6.71
CA ALA A 108 0.40 -0.89 -7.54
C ALA A 108 1.15 -1.64 -8.66
N LYS A 109 1.31 -0.94 -9.78
CA LYS A 109 2.11 -1.36 -10.91
C LYS A 109 3.22 -0.34 -11.09
N VAL A 110 4.45 -0.78 -10.94
CA VAL A 110 5.65 0.05 -11.08
C VAL A 110 6.50 -0.46 -12.23
N LYS A 111 7.36 0.40 -12.74
CA LYS A 111 8.19 0.16 -13.90
C LYS A 111 9.61 0.60 -13.59
N ASP A 112 10.59 -0.13 -14.10
CA ASP A 112 11.99 0.29 -14.10
C ASP A 112 12.31 1.20 -15.30
N GLU A 113 13.56 1.65 -15.39
CA GLU A 113 14.06 2.49 -16.49
C GLU A 113 14.05 1.78 -17.85
N ASP A 114 14.14 0.45 -17.87
CA ASP A 114 14.12 -0.37 -19.08
C ASP A 114 12.71 -0.76 -19.54
N GLY A 115 11.70 -0.44 -18.74
CA GLY A 115 10.31 -0.73 -19.04
C GLY A 115 9.81 -2.06 -18.51
N ASN A 116 10.59 -2.78 -17.72
CA ASN A 116 10.10 -3.97 -17.02
C ASN A 116 9.09 -3.58 -15.97
N ILE A 117 8.15 -4.48 -15.69
CA ILE A 117 7.03 -4.24 -14.81
C ILE A 117 7.14 -5.10 -13.56
N LYS A 118 6.85 -4.48 -12.41
CA LYS A 118 6.67 -5.14 -11.14
C LYS A 118 5.29 -4.79 -10.57
N TYR A 119 4.60 -5.81 -10.09
CA TYR A 119 3.36 -5.67 -9.34
C TYR A 119 3.66 -5.70 -7.85
N ILE A 120 2.99 -4.83 -7.12
CA ILE A 120 3.07 -4.74 -5.66
C ILE A 120 1.65 -4.80 -5.10
N ALA A 121 1.47 -5.46 -3.97
CA ALA A 121 0.21 -5.46 -3.24
C ALA A 121 0.45 -5.39 -1.74
N TYR A 122 -0.32 -4.54 -1.07
CA TYR A 122 -0.39 -4.42 0.39
C TYR A 122 -1.79 -4.82 0.82
N PRO A 123 -1.95 -5.99 1.44
CA PRO A 123 -3.28 -6.56 1.68
C PRO A 123 -4.09 -5.84 2.75
N ASN A 124 -3.43 -5.22 3.72
CA ASN A 124 -4.09 -4.62 4.87
C ASN A 124 -3.42 -3.30 5.28
N LEU A 125 -4.04 -2.21 4.89
CA LEU A 125 -3.57 -0.86 5.10
C LEU A 125 -4.62 -0.02 5.83
N THR A 126 -4.14 0.95 6.62
CA THR A 126 -4.98 1.99 7.24
C THR A 126 -4.23 3.31 7.24
N ILE A 127 -4.87 4.40 6.81
CA ILE A 127 -4.27 5.72 6.93
C ILE A 127 -4.11 6.03 8.43
N SER A 128 -2.88 6.31 8.86
CA SER A 128 -2.52 6.61 10.25
C SER A 128 -2.33 8.10 10.52
N SER A 129 -2.08 8.90 9.48
CA SER A 129 -2.08 10.37 9.59
C SER A 129 -3.51 10.92 9.70
N GLY A 130 -3.65 12.11 10.28
CA GLY A 130 -4.88 12.89 10.19
C GLY A 130 -5.09 13.47 8.80
N VAL A 131 -6.13 14.30 8.68
CA VAL A 131 -6.38 15.09 7.47
C VAL A 131 -5.37 16.23 7.43
N GLU A 132 -4.48 16.20 6.45
CA GLU A 132 -3.47 17.24 6.21
C GLU A 132 -3.65 17.79 4.79
N ASN A 133 -4.02 19.06 4.69
CA ASN A 133 -4.20 19.75 3.41
C ASN A 133 -3.37 21.03 3.38
N LYS A 134 -2.60 21.21 2.33
CA LYS A 134 -1.91 22.46 2.05
C LYS A 134 -2.69 23.24 1.01
N ILE A 135 -3.06 24.47 1.33
CA ILE A 135 -3.77 25.39 0.43
C ILE A 135 -2.89 26.62 0.24
N GLU A 136 -2.46 26.86 -1.00
CA GLU A 136 -1.67 28.03 -1.37
C GLU A 136 -2.43 28.86 -2.40
N ASN A 137 -2.41 30.17 -2.24
CA ASN A 137 -3.14 31.07 -3.13
C ASN A 137 -2.37 31.29 -4.42
N GLY A 138 -2.87 30.73 -5.51
CA GLY A 138 -2.31 30.93 -6.85
C GLY A 138 -0.92 30.35 -7.08
N ALA A 139 -0.60 29.22 -6.42
CA ALA A 139 0.63 28.48 -6.67
C ALA A 139 0.71 28.00 -8.13
N GLU A 140 1.91 27.97 -8.71
CA GLU A 140 2.15 27.42 -10.06
C GLU A 140 1.88 25.92 -10.12
N GLU A 141 2.12 25.20 -9.01
CA GLU A 141 1.84 23.76 -8.86
C GLU A 141 0.82 23.55 -7.75
N VAL A 142 -0.12 22.64 -8.01
CA VAL A 142 -1.10 22.21 -7.01
C VAL A 142 -0.43 21.26 -6.03
N ALA A 143 -0.54 21.53 -4.74
CA ALA A 143 0.04 20.66 -3.72
C ALA A 143 -0.64 19.29 -3.69
N GLU A 144 0.16 18.24 -3.64
CA GLU A 144 -0.29 16.88 -3.34
C GLU A 144 -0.66 16.76 -1.86
N ILE A 145 -1.57 15.86 -1.55
CA ILE A 145 -1.82 15.46 -0.16
C ILE A 145 -0.76 14.43 0.24
N GLU A 146 -0.29 14.54 1.47
CA GLU A 146 0.63 13.58 2.06
C GLU A 146 -0.12 12.66 3.02
N LEU A 147 0.04 11.36 2.85
CA LEU A 147 -0.56 10.33 3.67
C LEU A 147 0.51 9.48 4.32
N THR A 148 0.38 9.27 5.63
CA THR A 148 1.08 8.20 6.34
C THR A 148 0.12 7.04 6.52
N ILE A 149 0.52 5.85 6.11
CA ILE A 149 -0.32 4.67 6.02
C ILE A 149 0.36 3.54 6.79
N ALA A 150 -0.33 3.00 7.79
CA ALA A 150 0.15 1.82 8.51
C ALA A 150 -0.06 0.57 7.66
N VAL A 151 0.98 -0.24 7.55
CA VAL A 151 0.96 -1.57 6.95
C VAL A 151 0.78 -2.60 8.05
N GLN A 152 -0.17 -3.49 7.89
CA GLN A 152 -0.41 -4.61 8.80
C GLN A 152 -0.34 -5.93 8.03
N PRO A 153 0.17 -7.02 8.65
CA PRO A 153 0.19 -8.31 7.99
C PRO A 153 -1.24 -8.85 7.78
N ASP A 154 -1.40 -9.61 6.73
CA ASP A 154 -2.59 -10.41 6.50
C ASP A 154 -2.63 -11.67 7.40
N GLU A 155 -3.63 -12.53 7.22
CA GLU A 155 -3.77 -13.80 7.95
C GLU A 155 -2.58 -14.76 7.77
N ASN A 156 -1.74 -14.52 6.75
CA ASN A 156 -0.55 -15.33 6.44
C ASN A 156 0.73 -14.71 6.99
N GLY A 157 0.64 -13.55 7.63
CA GLY A 157 1.78 -12.83 8.19
C GLY A 157 2.54 -11.97 7.17
N PHE A 158 1.98 -11.71 5.99
CA PHE A 158 2.61 -10.87 4.96
C PHE A 158 2.00 -9.46 4.92
N GLY A 159 2.84 -8.44 5.11
CA GLY A 159 2.44 -7.04 4.92
C GLY A 159 2.51 -6.59 3.46
N LYS A 160 3.29 -7.31 2.63
CA LYS A 160 3.53 -6.98 1.23
C LYS A 160 3.67 -8.23 0.39
N TYR A 161 3.18 -8.15 -0.83
CA TYR A 161 3.45 -9.10 -1.93
C TYR A 161 4.02 -8.33 -3.11
N GLU A 162 5.02 -8.92 -3.79
CA GLU A 162 5.54 -8.35 -5.03
C GLU A 162 5.93 -9.44 -6.02
N ALA A 163 5.87 -9.12 -7.30
CA ALA A 163 6.26 -10.02 -8.36
C ALA A 163 6.65 -9.27 -9.64
N LEU A 164 7.69 -9.74 -10.32
CA LEU A 164 8.04 -9.26 -11.64
C LEU A 164 7.08 -9.83 -12.69
N ASP A 165 6.60 -9.00 -13.60
CA ASP A 165 5.64 -9.37 -14.64
C ASP A 165 6.09 -10.63 -15.40
N LYS A 166 7.33 -10.69 -15.82
CA LYS A 166 7.88 -11.81 -16.60
C LYS A 166 7.88 -13.17 -15.87
N LEU A 167 7.73 -13.17 -14.55
CA LEU A 167 7.71 -14.38 -13.72
C LEU A 167 6.31 -14.84 -13.35
N LEU A 168 5.28 -14.04 -13.68
CA LEU A 168 3.90 -14.34 -13.37
C LEU A 168 3.18 -15.04 -14.51
N ASP A 169 2.26 -15.92 -14.17
CA ASP A 169 1.29 -16.48 -15.10
C ASP A 169 0.29 -15.39 -15.53
N GLN A 170 -0.24 -15.50 -16.76
CA GLN A 170 -1.15 -14.52 -17.37
C GLN A 170 -2.43 -14.33 -16.55
N GLU A 171 -2.93 -15.38 -15.90
CA GLU A 171 -4.10 -15.31 -15.05
C GLU A 171 -3.86 -14.41 -13.82
N ILE A 172 -2.74 -14.59 -13.14
CA ILE A 172 -2.37 -13.78 -11.99
C ILE A 172 -2.17 -12.31 -12.39
N LYS A 173 -1.50 -12.04 -13.53
CA LYS A 173 -1.32 -10.68 -14.07
C LYS A 173 -2.65 -9.95 -14.27
N THR A 174 -3.61 -10.63 -14.87
CA THR A 174 -4.92 -10.05 -15.17
C THR A 174 -5.69 -9.72 -13.90
N GLN A 175 -5.59 -10.56 -12.88
CA GLN A 175 -6.33 -10.40 -11.62
C GLN A 175 -5.62 -9.49 -10.61
N TRP A 176 -4.29 -9.26 -10.72
CA TRP A 176 -3.53 -8.49 -9.74
C TRP A 176 -4.10 -7.11 -9.46
N MET A 177 -4.41 -6.35 -10.51
CA MET A 177 -4.89 -4.97 -10.38
C MET A 177 -6.39 -4.85 -10.14
N THR A 178 -7.16 -5.92 -10.35
CA THR A 178 -8.63 -5.86 -10.34
C THR A 178 -9.30 -6.72 -9.28
N ALA A 179 -8.64 -7.81 -8.87
CA ALA A 179 -9.22 -8.83 -7.98
C ALA A 179 -8.20 -9.44 -7.02
N PHE A 180 -7.12 -8.74 -6.69
CA PHE A 180 -6.09 -9.26 -5.80
C PHE A 180 -6.67 -9.70 -4.46
N THR A 181 -6.25 -10.90 -4.07
CA THR A 181 -6.40 -11.44 -2.71
C THR A 181 -5.15 -12.24 -2.37
N PRO A 182 -4.79 -12.41 -1.08
CA PRO A 182 -3.68 -13.28 -0.68
C PRO A 182 -3.81 -14.71 -1.20
N ALA A 183 -5.04 -15.21 -1.39
CA ALA A 183 -5.30 -16.54 -1.94
C ALA A 183 -4.89 -16.68 -3.41
N LEU A 184 -4.97 -15.60 -4.20
CA LEU A 184 -4.59 -15.57 -5.62
C LEU A 184 -3.13 -16.01 -5.84
N VAL A 185 -2.25 -15.65 -4.91
CA VAL A 185 -0.80 -15.85 -5.03
C VAL A 185 -0.27 -17.02 -4.19
N LYS A 186 -1.15 -17.74 -3.50
CA LYS A 186 -0.80 -18.96 -2.78
C LYS A 186 -0.69 -20.15 -3.73
N LYS A 187 0.25 -21.06 -3.43
CA LYS A 187 0.27 -22.37 -4.08
C LYS A 187 -0.96 -23.16 -3.64
N ALA A 188 -1.64 -23.80 -4.60
CA ALA A 188 -2.62 -24.81 -4.26
C ALA A 188 -1.96 -25.90 -3.39
N GLN A 189 -2.60 -26.23 -2.29
CA GLN A 189 -2.19 -27.33 -1.40
C GLN A 189 -2.53 -28.67 -2.03
#